data_e8675bc3e69f491106689e7d5ddfe6d8
#
_entry.id   e8675bc3e69f491106689e7d5ddfe6d8
#
_cell.length_a   1.000
_cell.length_b   1.000
_cell.length_c   1.000
_cell.angle_alpha   90.00
_cell.angle_beta   90.00
_cell.angle_gamma   90.00
#
_symmetry.space_group_name_H-M   'P 1'
#
loop_
_entity.id
_entity.type
_entity.pdbx_description
1 polymer ?
#
loop_
_entity_poly.entity_id
_entity_poly.type
_entity_poly.pdbx_seq_one_letter_code
_entity_poly.pdbx_strand_id
1 'polypeptide(L)'
;PSGMLNAIGLQNPGVDTVLSEKLPWLQEHYPELPIIANVAGFSNEEYAEVSHKISKASNVKAIELNISCPNVDHGNNGLLIGQVPELAYAAVKASVSHSDVPVYVKLTPSVADITSVAKAVEDAGATGFTMINTLVGTRYDLATRKPIIANGQGGMSGPAVFPVALKLIRQVALASDLPIIGMGGVDSAEAAIEMFIAGASAIGVGTANFADPYACPKIIDRLPEVMDKYDITTLEDLRKE
;
A
#
# COMPACT_ATOMS: atom_id res chain seq x y z
N PRO A 1 9.29 18.13 9.06
CA PRO A 1 10.14 17.22 8.28
C PRO A 1 9.46 16.80 7.00
N SER A 2 10.20 16.75 5.87
CA SER A 2 9.61 16.42 4.56
C SER A 2 9.32 14.92 4.39
N GLY A 3 9.78 14.07 5.31
CA GLY A 3 9.59 12.63 5.22
C GLY A 3 10.15 11.86 6.41
N MET A 4 9.95 10.54 6.37
CA MET A 4 10.39 9.58 7.36
C MET A 4 11.17 8.45 6.67
N LEU A 5 12.21 7.93 7.32
CA LEU A 5 12.90 6.71 6.92
C LEU A 5 12.63 5.60 7.94
N ASN A 6 12.33 4.40 7.46
CA ASN A 6 12.19 3.23 8.33
C ASN A 6 12.70 1.95 7.64
N ALA A 7 13.09 0.96 8.45
CA ALA A 7 13.47 -0.38 8.03
C ALA A 7 12.94 -1.41 9.05
N ILE A 8 11.62 -1.44 9.28
CA ILE A 8 10.97 -2.31 10.27
C ILE A 8 11.00 -3.78 9.84
N GLY A 9 10.89 -4.06 8.52
CA GLY A 9 11.07 -5.41 7.97
C GLY A 9 9.91 -6.37 8.22
N LEU A 10 8.67 -5.89 8.18
CA LEU A 10 7.43 -6.70 8.33
C LEU A 10 7.33 -7.44 9.67
N GLN A 11 7.95 -6.94 10.73
CA GLN A 11 7.85 -7.55 12.06
C GLN A 11 6.38 -7.71 12.48
N ASN A 12 5.96 -8.94 12.74
CA ASN A 12 4.60 -9.30 13.12
C ASN A 12 4.59 -10.62 13.91
N PRO A 13 3.48 -10.96 14.61
CA PRO A 13 3.41 -12.17 15.43
C PRO A 13 3.11 -13.45 14.64
N GLY A 14 2.93 -13.38 13.31
CA GLY A 14 2.50 -14.48 12.47
C GLY A 14 0.98 -14.60 12.32
N VAL A 15 0.55 -15.25 11.21
CA VAL A 15 -0.87 -15.33 10.83
C VAL A 15 -1.72 -16.03 11.88
N ASP A 16 -1.22 -17.07 12.52
CA ASP A 16 -1.97 -17.85 13.50
C ASP A 16 -2.29 -17.02 14.76
N THR A 17 -1.33 -16.20 15.25
CA THR A 17 -1.56 -15.25 16.35
C THR A 17 -2.51 -14.13 15.93
N VAL A 18 -2.40 -13.62 14.69
CA VAL A 18 -3.33 -12.61 14.18
C VAL A 18 -4.76 -13.14 14.17
N LEU A 19 -4.96 -14.37 13.71
CA LEU A 19 -6.28 -15.03 13.66
C LEU A 19 -6.84 -15.37 15.05
N SER A 20 -5.99 -15.80 15.98
CA SER A 20 -6.47 -16.22 17.32
C SER A 20 -6.62 -15.09 18.34
N GLU A 21 -5.91 -13.98 18.16
CA GLU A 21 -5.89 -12.89 19.15
C GLU A 21 -6.30 -11.53 18.57
N LYS A 22 -5.67 -11.08 17.46
CA LYS A 22 -5.80 -9.69 17.01
C LYS A 22 -7.14 -9.42 16.32
N LEU A 23 -7.52 -10.28 15.37
CA LEU A 23 -8.78 -10.13 14.66
C LEU A 23 -10.00 -10.36 15.56
N PRO A 24 -10.03 -11.37 16.47
CA PRO A 24 -11.11 -11.50 17.45
C PRO A 24 -11.24 -10.28 18.37
N TRP A 25 -10.12 -9.74 18.85
CA TRP A 25 -10.16 -8.53 19.68
C TRP A 25 -10.75 -7.34 18.92
N LEU A 26 -10.37 -7.14 17.65
CA LEU A 26 -10.95 -6.09 16.79
C LEU A 26 -12.44 -6.33 16.56
N GLN A 27 -12.85 -7.57 16.32
CA GLN A 27 -14.26 -7.92 16.10
C GLN A 27 -15.12 -7.64 17.34
N GLU A 28 -14.60 -7.89 18.54
CA GLU A 28 -15.29 -7.63 19.80
C GLU A 28 -15.43 -6.14 20.08
N HIS A 29 -14.37 -5.34 19.86
CA HIS A 29 -14.33 -3.93 20.25
C HIS A 29 -14.82 -2.99 19.14
N TYR A 30 -14.70 -3.40 17.88
CA TYR A 30 -15.04 -2.62 16.68
C TYR A 30 -15.73 -3.50 15.63
N PRO A 31 -16.95 -4.02 15.90
CA PRO A 31 -17.60 -5.05 15.06
C PRO A 31 -17.89 -4.59 13.63
N GLU A 32 -18.09 -3.30 13.42
CA GLU A 32 -18.38 -2.71 12.10
C GLU A 32 -17.13 -2.28 11.32
N LEU A 33 -15.93 -2.42 11.91
CA LEU A 33 -14.69 -1.98 11.27
C LEU A 33 -14.24 -2.99 10.21
N PRO A 34 -14.23 -2.63 8.90
CA PRO A 34 -13.70 -3.49 7.87
C PRO A 34 -12.17 -3.53 7.93
N ILE A 35 -11.58 -4.71 7.86
CA ILE A 35 -10.13 -4.90 7.87
C ILE A 35 -9.65 -5.25 6.46
N ILE A 36 -8.62 -4.53 6.01
CA ILE A 36 -7.77 -4.93 4.89
C ILE A 36 -6.51 -5.56 5.47
N ALA A 37 -6.33 -6.86 5.28
CA ALA A 37 -5.19 -7.58 5.83
C ALA A 37 -3.99 -7.48 4.90
N ASN A 38 -2.88 -6.88 5.37
CA ASN A 38 -1.64 -6.86 4.62
C ASN A 38 -0.93 -8.21 4.73
N VAL A 39 -0.77 -8.90 3.61
CA VAL A 39 -0.21 -10.24 3.50
C VAL A 39 1.13 -10.22 2.78
N ALA A 40 2.14 -10.86 3.36
CA ALA A 40 3.44 -11.07 2.74
C ALA A 40 3.85 -12.55 2.86
N GLY A 41 4.75 -12.99 1.99
CA GLY A 41 5.33 -14.32 1.98
C GLY A 41 6.72 -14.33 1.33
N PHE A 42 7.47 -15.39 1.53
CA PHE A 42 8.77 -15.62 0.92
C PHE A 42 8.71 -16.56 -0.29
N SER A 43 7.57 -17.21 -0.50
CA SER A 43 7.30 -18.08 -1.66
C SER A 43 5.84 -17.96 -2.09
N ASN A 44 5.52 -18.47 -3.29
CA ASN A 44 4.14 -18.50 -3.79
C ASN A 44 3.24 -19.36 -2.90
N GLU A 45 3.80 -20.43 -2.32
CA GLU A 45 3.09 -21.32 -1.39
C GLU A 45 2.73 -20.60 -0.10
N GLU A 46 3.64 -19.78 0.46
CA GLU A 46 3.36 -18.97 1.65
C GLU A 46 2.32 -17.88 1.36
N TYR A 47 2.41 -17.19 0.22
CA TYR A 47 1.36 -16.25 -0.21
C TYR A 47 -0.01 -16.93 -0.29
N ALA A 48 -0.08 -18.13 -0.87
CA ALA A 48 -1.32 -18.91 -0.97
C ALA A 48 -1.84 -19.31 0.41
N GLU A 49 -0.97 -19.87 1.28
CA GLU A 49 -1.33 -20.34 2.62
C GLU A 49 -1.85 -19.19 3.50
N VAL A 50 -1.12 -18.08 3.58
CA VAL A 50 -1.50 -16.93 4.41
C VAL A 50 -2.77 -16.30 3.88
N SER A 51 -2.93 -16.16 2.56
CA SER A 51 -4.15 -15.63 1.95
C SER A 51 -5.35 -16.52 2.25
N HIS A 52 -5.19 -17.85 2.14
CA HIS A 52 -6.24 -18.81 2.49
C HIS A 52 -6.67 -18.68 3.95
N LYS A 53 -5.72 -18.66 4.88
CA LYS A 53 -6.00 -18.58 6.31
C LYS A 53 -6.70 -17.26 6.67
N ILE A 54 -6.13 -16.13 6.26
CA ILE A 54 -6.59 -14.81 6.69
C ILE A 54 -7.95 -14.43 6.10
N SER A 55 -8.26 -14.89 4.87
CA SER A 55 -9.53 -14.62 4.20
C SER A 55 -10.75 -15.28 4.86
N LYS A 56 -10.54 -16.24 5.78
CA LYS A 56 -11.63 -16.89 6.55
C LYS A 56 -12.12 -16.04 7.71
N ALA A 57 -11.36 -15.04 8.15
CA ALA A 57 -11.77 -14.20 9.26
C ALA A 57 -12.92 -13.26 8.83
N SER A 58 -14.01 -13.24 9.61
CA SER A 58 -15.26 -12.56 9.25
C SER A 58 -15.15 -11.04 9.11
N ASN A 59 -14.22 -10.41 9.84
CA ASN A 59 -13.94 -8.98 9.80
C ASN A 59 -12.89 -8.58 8.73
N VAL A 60 -12.20 -9.53 8.09
CA VAL A 60 -11.35 -9.27 6.94
C VAL A 60 -12.22 -9.16 5.69
N LYS A 61 -12.17 -8.00 5.04
CA LYS A 61 -13.00 -7.70 3.85
C LYS A 61 -12.20 -7.66 2.55
N ALA A 62 -10.89 -7.53 2.66
CA ALA A 62 -9.95 -7.60 1.54
C ALA A 62 -8.55 -7.97 2.03
N ILE A 63 -7.72 -8.44 1.10
CA ILE A 63 -6.29 -8.61 1.29
C ILE A 63 -5.56 -7.48 0.55
N GLU A 64 -4.55 -6.89 1.19
CA GLU A 64 -3.50 -6.13 0.52
C GLU A 64 -2.26 -7.03 0.39
N LEU A 65 -2.00 -7.52 -0.81
CA LEU A 65 -0.85 -8.39 -1.06
C LEU A 65 0.43 -7.58 -1.21
N ASN A 66 1.35 -7.73 -0.28
CA ASN A 66 2.61 -6.99 -0.25
C ASN A 66 3.70 -7.75 -1.02
N ILE A 67 3.85 -7.42 -2.31
CA ILE A 67 4.92 -7.97 -3.18
C ILE A 67 6.12 -7.02 -3.27
N SER A 68 6.13 -5.93 -2.51
CA SER A 68 6.99 -4.77 -2.71
C SER A 68 7.89 -4.44 -1.53
N CYS A 69 8.06 -5.35 -0.55
CA CYS A 69 8.88 -5.10 0.62
C CYS A 69 10.38 -5.14 0.27
N PRO A 70 11.12 -4.01 0.39
CA PRO A 70 12.54 -3.97 0.05
C PRO A 70 13.44 -4.67 1.08
N ASN A 71 12.87 -5.09 2.21
CA ASN A 71 13.62 -5.67 3.33
C ASN A 71 13.53 -7.21 3.39
N VAL A 72 13.00 -7.84 2.33
CA VAL A 72 12.82 -9.28 2.22
C VAL A 72 13.65 -9.79 1.04
N ASP A 73 14.66 -10.64 1.31
CA ASP A 73 15.46 -11.27 0.27
C ASP A 73 14.73 -12.53 -0.24
N HIS A 74 14.25 -12.47 -1.47
CA HIS A 74 13.58 -13.59 -2.14
C HIS A 74 14.54 -14.46 -2.97
N GLY A 75 15.87 -14.32 -2.80
CA GLY A 75 16.86 -15.11 -3.54
C GLY A 75 16.95 -14.79 -5.04
N ASN A 76 16.31 -13.72 -5.51
CA ASN A 76 16.24 -13.32 -6.93
C ASN A 76 17.31 -12.27 -7.29
N ASN A 77 18.59 -12.50 -6.96
CA ASN A 77 19.68 -11.57 -7.26
C ASN A 77 19.43 -10.13 -6.76
N GLY A 78 18.73 -9.96 -5.64
CA GLY A 78 18.38 -8.65 -5.08
C GLY A 78 17.18 -7.95 -5.74
N LEU A 79 16.50 -8.60 -6.71
CA LEU A 79 15.26 -8.09 -7.30
C LEU A 79 14.06 -8.46 -6.41
N LEU A 80 13.19 -7.50 -6.19
CA LEU A 80 11.93 -7.71 -5.47
C LEU A 80 10.91 -8.39 -6.40
N ILE A 81 10.03 -9.22 -5.83
CA ILE A 81 8.90 -9.83 -6.57
C ILE A 81 8.13 -8.75 -7.34
N GLY A 82 7.83 -7.62 -6.73
CA GLY A 82 7.10 -6.51 -7.36
C GLY A 82 7.87 -5.71 -8.42
N GLN A 83 9.12 -6.06 -8.73
CA GLN A 83 9.92 -5.42 -9.79
C GLN A 83 9.94 -6.22 -11.09
N VAL A 84 9.50 -7.50 -11.05
CA VAL A 84 9.52 -8.42 -12.17
C VAL A 84 8.09 -8.88 -12.46
N PRO A 85 7.51 -8.53 -13.63
CA PRO A 85 6.11 -8.85 -13.94
C PRO A 85 5.73 -10.32 -13.78
N GLU A 86 6.60 -11.23 -14.20
CA GLU A 86 6.36 -12.67 -14.13
C GLU A 86 6.32 -13.19 -12.69
N LEU A 87 7.17 -12.66 -11.81
CA LEU A 87 7.17 -13.01 -10.39
C LEU A 87 5.96 -12.42 -9.67
N ALA A 88 5.61 -11.17 -10.01
CA ALA A 88 4.41 -10.52 -9.51
C ALA A 88 3.15 -11.30 -9.89
N TYR A 89 3.04 -11.70 -11.18
CA TYR A 89 1.95 -12.55 -11.66
C TYR A 89 1.82 -13.84 -10.85
N ALA A 90 2.93 -14.57 -10.65
CA ALA A 90 2.91 -15.86 -9.95
C ALA A 90 2.45 -15.74 -8.49
N ALA A 91 2.99 -14.77 -7.75
CA ALA A 91 2.60 -14.51 -6.35
C ALA A 91 1.13 -14.10 -6.22
N VAL A 92 0.67 -13.19 -7.10
CA VAL A 92 -0.73 -12.73 -7.12
C VAL A 92 -1.68 -13.86 -7.48
N LYS A 93 -1.34 -14.66 -8.51
CA LYS A 93 -2.14 -15.82 -8.92
C LYS A 93 -2.29 -16.85 -7.79
N ALA A 94 -1.22 -17.11 -7.06
CA ALA A 94 -1.24 -17.99 -5.90
C ALA A 94 -2.20 -17.47 -4.82
N SER A 95 -2.12 -16.18 -4.46
CA SER A 95 -3.00 -15.57 -3.46
C SER A 95 -4.47 -15.53 -3.90
N VAL A 96 -4.75 -15.06 -5.12
CA VAL A 96 -6.12 -14.95 -5.66
C VAL A 96 -6.80 -16.30 -5.72
N SER A 97 -6.08 -17.37 -6.10
CA SER A 97 -6.64 -18.72 -6.20
C SER A 97 -7.00 -19.34 -4.83
N HIS A 98 -6.53 -18.76 -3.72
CA HIS A 98 -6.73 -19.29 -2.36
C HIS A 98 -7.43 -18.31 -1.42
N SER A 99 -7.79 -17.12 -1.88
CA SER A 99 -8.50 -16.12 -1.09
C SER A 99 -10.00 -16.17 -1.33
N ASP A 100 -10.79 -16.07 -0.24
CA ASP A 100 -12.25 -15.91 -0.30
C ASP A 100 -12.69 -14.43 -0.35
N VAL A 101 -11.75 -13.49 -0.26
CA VAL A 101 -12.02 -12.05 -0.30
C VAL A 101 -11.24 -11.37 -1.42
N PRO A 102 -11.62 -10.16 -1.85
CA PRO A 102 -10.90 -9.39 -2.85
C PRO A 102 -9.41 -9.21 -2.51
N VAL A 103 -8.54 -9.31 -3.53
CA VAL A 103 -7.09 -9.14 -3.39
C VAL A 103 -6.64 -7.88 -4.11
N TYR A 104 -6.21 -6.89 -3.34
CA TYR A 104 -5.51 -5.70 -3.81
C TYR A 104 -4.01 -5.93 -3.76
N VAL A 105 -3.26 -5.41 -4.69
CA VAL A 105 -1.81 -5.64 -4.76
C VAL A 105 -1.03 -4.36 -4.51
N LYS A 106 -0.11 -4.39 -3.52
CA LYS A 106 0.72 -3.25 -3.15
C LYS A 106 1.92 -3.13 -4.07
N LEU A 107 1.87 -2.13 -4.97
CA LEU A 107 2.91 -1.89 -5.97
C LEU A 107 4.07 -1.05 -5.41
N THR A 108 5.29 -1.42 -5.82
CA THR A 108 6.50 -0.65 -5.50
C THR A 108 6.73 0.49 -6.50
N PRO A 109 7.18 1.68 -6.04
CA PRO A 109 7.60 2.75 -6.93
C PRO A 109 8.98 2.51 -7.58
N SER A 110 9.74 1.51 -7.11
CA SER A 110 11.13 1.25 -7.50
C SER A 110 11.21 0.33 -8.74
N VAL A 111 10.51 0.71 -9.80
CA VAL A 111 10.47 0.00 -11.09
C VAL A 111 10.71 0.96 -12.25
N ALA A 112 11.22 0.45 -13.36
CA ALA A 112 11.40 1.25 -14.57
C ALA A 112 10.06 1.57 -15.24
N ASP A 113 9.16 0.59 -15.28
CA ASP A 113 7.81 0.70 -15.83
C ASP A 113 6.80 0.02 -14.90
N ILE A 114 6.01 0.84 -14.18
CA ILE A 114 5.01 0.34 -13.25
C ILE A 114 3.80 -0.25 -13.97
N THR A 115 3.53 0.18 -15.21
CA THR A 115 2.36 -0.27 -15.97
C THR A 115 2.51 -1.72 -16.40
N SER A 116 3.72 -2.17 -16.71
CA SER A 116 3.99 -3.58 -17.03
C SER A 116 3.72 -4.50 -15.84
N VAL A 117 4.09 -4.09 -14.63
CA VAL A 117 3.81 -4.84 -13.40
C VAL A 117 2.30 -4.80 -13.10
N ALA A 118 1.66 -3.62 -13.20
CA ALA A 118 0.22 -3.49 -13.00
C ALA A 118 -0.57 -4.41 -13.93
N LYS A 119 -0.20 -4.49 -15.21
CA LYS A 119 -0.82 -5.38 -16.19
C LYS A 119 -0.67 -6.86 -15.81
N ALA A 120 0.52 -7.30 -15.43
CA ALA A 120 0.76 -8.67 -15.00
C ALA A 120 -0.07 -9.04 -13.75
N VAL A 121 -0.19 -8.12 -12.80
CA VAL A 121 -1.00 -8.27 -11.59
C VAL A 121 -2.50 -8.35 -11.91
N GLU A 122 -3.00 -7.50 -12.82
CA GLU A 122 -4.37 -7.54 -13.34
C GLU A 122 -4.66 -8.87 -14.04
N ASP A 123 -3.78 -9.32 -14.92
CA ASP A 123 -3.90 -10.60 -15.65
C ASP A 123 -3.87 -11.83 -14.69
N ALA A 124 -3.24 -11.71 -13.52
CA ALA A 124 -3.25 -12.72 -12.47
C ALA A 124 -4.60 -12.80 -11.72
N GLY A 125 -5.49 -11.80 -11.89
CA GLY A 125 -6.83 -11.75 -11.30
C GLY A 125 -6.93 -10.87 -10.05
N ALA A 126 -6.01 -9.92 -9.85
CA ALA A 126 -6.16 -8.92 -8.78
C ALA A 126 -7.46 -8.14 -8.93
N THR A 127 -8.06 -7.75 -7.80
CA THR A 127 -9.27 -6.93 -7.75
C THR A 127 -8.97 -5.44 -7.86
N GLY A 128 -7.75 -5.02 -7.50
CA GLY A 128 -7.32 -3.63 -7.54
C GLY A 128 -5.86 -3.49 -7.11
N PHE A 129 -5.44 -2.24 -7.01
CA PHE A 129 -4.08 -1.90 -6.60
C PHE A 129 -4.09 -1.08 -5.33
N THR A 130 -3.05 -1.23 -4.51
CA THR A 130 -2.64 -0.24 -3.51
C THR A 130 -1.29 0.32 -3.92
N MET A 131 -1.15 1.61 -3.96
CA MET A 131 0.09 2.25 -4.42
C MET A 131 0.22 3.68 -3.96
N ILE A 132 1.44 4.05 -3.61
CA ILE A 132 2.72 3.36 -3.78
C ILE A 132 3.26 2.86 -2.42
N ASN A 133 4.11 1.82 -2.44
CA ASN A 133 4.97 1.53 -1.31
C ASN A 133 6.08 2.60 -1.21
N THR A 134 6.96 2.51 -0.21
CA THR A 134 8.02 3.49 0.06
C THR A 134 9.10 3.50 -1.03
N LEU A 135 9.70 4.67 -1.27
CA LEU A 135 10.95 4.80 -2.02
C LEU A 135 12.13 4.33 -1.18
N VAL A 136 13.17 3.80 -1.79
CA VAL A 136 14.39 3.45 -1.07
C VAL A 136 15.23 4.71 -0.86
N GLY A 137 15.70 4.92 0.38
CA GLY A 137 16.52 6.07 0.74
C GLY A 137 17.48 5.76 1.88
N THR A 138 18.44 6.66 2.12
CA THR A 138 19.37 6.60 3.25
C THR A 138 19.74 7.98 3.75
N ARG A 139 20.23 8.06 5.00
CA ARG A 139 20.89 9.22 5.57
C ARG A 139 22.11 8.79 6.38
N TYR A 140 23.10 9.66 6.47
CA TYR A 140 24.32 9.42 7.21
C TYR A 140 24.39 10.27 8.49
N ASP A 141 24.82 9.68 9.57
CA ASP A 141 25.26 10.39 10.77
C ASP A 141 26.63 11.03 10.50
N LEU A 142 26.74 12.33 10.71
CA LEU A 142 27.95 13.08 10.39
C LEU A 142 29.11 12.81 11.35
N ALA A 143 28.82 12.44 12.60
CA ALA A 143 29.85 12.16 13.60
C ALA A 143 30.46 10.78 13.37
N THR A 144 29.63 9.77 13.13
CA THR A 144 30.08 8.40 12.91
C THR A 144 30.41 8.08 11.46
N ARG A 145 29.94 8.91 10.51
CA ARG A 145 30.00 8.71 9.05
C ARG A 145 29.38 7.40 8.57
N LYS A 146 28.42 6.89 9.32
CA LYS A 146 27.67 5.65 9.01
C LYS A 146 26.22 5.96 8.69
N PRO A 147 25.53 5.08 7.95
CA PRO A 147 24.08 5.19 7.79
C PRO A 147 23.37 5.25 9.15
N ILE A 148 22.36 6.11 9.28
CA ILE A 148 21.55 6.19 10.52
C ILE A 148 20.59 5.00 10.70
N ILE A 149 20.31 4.28 9.60
CA ILE A 149 19.53 3.03 9.62
C ILE A 149 20.50 1.85 9.58
N ALA A 150 20.36 0.92 10.50
CA ALA A 150 21.28 -0.21 10.65
C ALA A 150 21.46 -1.05 9.37
N ASN A 151 20.41 -1.20 8.57
CA ASN A 151 20.42 -1.92 7.29
C ASN A 151 21.07 -1.11 6.13
N GLY A 152 21.65 0.05 6.41
CA GLY A 152 22.27 0.93 5.42
C GLY A 152 21.28 1.77 4.60
N GLN A 153 20.06 1.27 4.39
CA GLN A 153 18.98 1.91 3.66
C GLN A 153 17.63 1.53 4.24
N GLY A 154 16.59 2.29 3.92
CA GLY A 154 15.23 2.03 4.37
C GLY A 154 14.19 2.64 3.43
N GLY A 155 12.92 2.40 3.73
CA GLY A 155 11.80 2.99 3.02
C GLY A 155 11.61 4.46 3.39
N MET A 156 11.56 5.35 2.40
CA MET A 156 11.24 6.76 2.55
C MET A 156 9.75 6.98 2.27
N SER A 157 9.08 7.68 3.19
CA SER A 157 7.65 8.01 3.13
C SER A 157 7.41 9.44 3.61
N GLY A 158 6.16 9.92 3.54
CA GLY A 158 5.77 11.27 3.93
C GLY A 158 5.69 12.26 2.76
N PRO A 159 5.50 13.58 2.99
CA PRO A 159 5.18 14.55 1.96
C PRO A 159 6.16 14.59 0.77
N ALA A 160 7.44 14.30 1.00
CA ALA A 160 8.45 14.31 -0.06
C ALA A 160 8.21 13.29 -1.19
N VAL A 161 7.45 12.22 -0.94
CA VAL A 161 7.16 11.20 -1.97
C VAL A 161 5.86 11.48 -2.72
N PHE A 162 5.07 12.46 -2.29
CA PHE A 162 3.75 12.75 -2.83
C PHE A 162 3.72 12.98 -4.35
N PRO A 163 4.58 13.84 -4.95
CA PRO A 163 4.58 14.02 -6.40
C PRO A 163 4.92 12.76 -7.19
N VAL A 164 5.73 11.87 -6.62
CA VAL A 164 6.07 10.58 -7.23
C VAL A 164 4.85 9.65 -7.19
N ALA A 165 4.15 9.62 -6.06
CA ALA A 165 2.93 8.83 -5.90
C ALA A 165 1.86 9.26 -6.92
N LEU A 166 1.57 10.55 -7.05
CA LEU A 166 0.61 11.10 -8.02
C LEU A 166 0.94 10.67 -9.45
N LYS A 167 2.22 10.84 -9.86
CA LYS A 167 2.68 10.45 -11.20
C LYS A 167 2.42 8.95 -11.46
N LEU A 168 2.82 8.07 -10.54
CA LEU A 168 2.73 6.63 -10.72
C LEU A 168 1.27 6.15 -10.69
N ILE A 169 0.44 6.72 -9.80
CA ILE A 169 -1.01 6.45 -9.75
C ILE A 169 -1.66 6.85 -11.09
N ARG A 170 -1.35 8.04 -11.61
CA ARG A 170 -1.89 8.48 -12.91
C ARG A 170 -1.48 7.54 -14.05
N GLN A 171 -0.24 7.07 -14.06
CA GLN A 171 0.22 6.12 -15.08
C GLN A 171 -0.58 4.80 -15.06
N VAL A 172 -0.82 4.24 -13.87
CA VAL A 172 -1.60 3.00 -13.72
C VAL A 172 -3.08 3.24 -14.02
N ALA A 173 -3.67 4.35 -13.55
CA ALA A 173 -5.07 4.70 -13.83
C ALA A 173 -5.38 4.91 -15.32
N LEU A 174 -4.38 5.30 -16.12
CA LEU A 174 -4.51 5.39 -17.59
C LEU A 174 -4.32 4.04 -18.29
N ALA A 175 -3.76 3.04 -17.61
CA ALA A 175 -3.44 1.73 -18.19
C ALA A 175 -4.39 0.61 -17.73
N SER A 176 -5.19 0.82 -16.70
CA SER A 176 -6.10 -0.17 -16.10
C SER A 176 -7.35 0.50 -15.52
N ASP A 177 -8.50 -0.18 -15.65
CA ASP A 177 -9.77 0.25 -15.04
C ASP A 177 -9.96 -0.23 -13.60
N LEU A 178 -9.02 -1.04 -13.07
CA LEU A 178 -9.11 -1.54 -11.70
C LEU A 178 -9.00 -0.41 -10.67
N PRO A 179 -9.72 -0.52 -9.53
CA PRO A 179 -9.68 0.49 -8.49
C PRO A 179 -8.30 0.59 -7.84
N ILE A 180 -7.90 1.82 -7.50
CA ILE A 180 -6.61 2.13 -6.86
C ILE A 180 -6.86 2.73 -5.48
N ILE A 181 -6.28 2.14 -4.44
CA ILE A 181 -6.12 2.80 -3.14
C ILE A 181 -4.81 3.59 -3.20
N GLY A 182 -4.92 4.91 -3.39
CA GLY A 182 -3.79 5.81 -3.54
C GLY A 182 -3.18 6.18 -2.20
N MET A 183 -1.85 6.09 -2.09
CA MET A 183 -1.11 6.48 -0.88
C MET A 183 0.30 6.94 -1.21
N GLY A 184 0.88 7.70 -0.28
CA GLY A 184 2.24 8.24 -0.39
C GLY A 184 2.25 9.75 -0.21
N GLY A 185 2.45 10.20 1.03
CA GLY A 185 2.59 11.61 1.38
C GLY A 185 1.29 12.39 1.57
N VAL A 186 0.15 11.76 1.62
CA VAL A 186 -1.13 12.40 1.94
C VAL A 186 -1.15 12.82 3.41
N ASP A 187 -1.33 14.13 3.66
CA ASP A 187 -1.36 14.75 4.98
C ASP A 187 -2.45 15.85 5.13
N SER A 188 -3.23 16.08 4.08
CA SER A 188 -4.25 17.12 4.01
C SER A 188 -5.43 16.71 3.12
N ALA A 189 -6.57 17.42 3.21
CA ALA A 189 -7.71 17.21 2.35
C ALA A 189 -7.40 17.59 0.89
N GLU A 190 -6.60 18.63 0.68
CA GLU A 190 -6.11 19.03 -0.63
C GLU A 190 -5.30 17.91 -1.29
N ALA A 191 -4.35 17.31 -0.55
CA ALA A 191 -3.56 16.17 -1.04
C ALA A 191 -4.45 14.94 -1.34
N ALA A 192 -5.48 14.69 -0.54
CA ALA A 192 -6.44 13.62 -0.82
C ALA A 192 -7.20 13.87 -2.14
N ILE A 193 -7.64 15.10 -2.40
CA ILE A 193 -8.31 15.47 -3.67
C ILE A 193 -7.35 15.30 -4.86
N GLU A 194 -6.09 15.72 -4.75
CA GLU A 194 -5.11 15.49 -5.82
C GLU A 194 -4.91 13.99 -6.12
N MET A 195 -4.96 13.13 -5.11
CA MET A 195 -4.91 11.67 -5.33
C MET A 195 -6.13 11.16 -6.13
N PHE A 196 -7.35 11.68 -5.87
CA PHE A 196 -8.54 11.34 -6.67
C PHE A 196 -8.39 11.83 -8.11
N ILE A 197 -7.90 13.05 -8.33
CA ILE A 197 -7.60 13.59 -9.67
C ILE A 197 -6.57 12.71 -10.40
N ALA A 198 -5.57 12.18 -9.68
CA ALA A 198 -4.59 11.25 -10.25
C ALA A 198 -5.21 9.90 -10.65
N GLY A 199 -6.41 9.57 -10.17
CA GLY A 199 -7.15 8.36 -10.53
C GLY A 199 -7.37 7.36 -9.37
N ALA A 200 -7.03 7.73 -8.13
CA ALA A 200 -7.33 6.90 -6.97
C ALA A 200 -8.84 6.76 -6.75
N SER A 201 -9.27 5.60 -6.25
CA SER A 201 -10.66 5.30 -5.85
C SER A 201 -10.88 5.46 -4.35
N ALA A 202 -9.81 5.32 -3.59
CA ALA A 202 -9.76 5.51 -2.13
C ALA A 202 -8.37 5.98 -1.74
N ILE A 203 -8.23 6.51 -0.52
CA ILE A 203 -6.99 7.13 -0.04
C ILE A 203 -6.46 6.40 1.19
N GLY A 204 -5.16 6.08 1.17
CA GLY A 204 -4.43 5.58 2.33
C GLY A 204 -3.57 6.67 2.95
N VAL A 205 -3.70 6.89 4.24
CA VAL A 205 -2.89 7.83 5.02
C VAL A 205 -1.97 7.05 5.95
N GLY A 206 -0.66 7.19 5.75
CA GLY A 206 0.36 6.46 6.53
C GLY A 206 1.13 7.36 7.48
N THR A 207 2.22 7.93 7.00
CA THR A 207 3.21 8.68 7.79
C THR A 207 2.62 9.85 8.59
N ALA A 208 1.57 10.51 8.08
CA ALA A 208 0.92 11.63 8.76
C ALA A 208 0.38 11.23 10.14
N ASN A 209 -0.06 9.97 10.32
CA ASN A 209 -0.55 9.46 11.61
C ASN A 209 0.54 9.40 12.71
N PHE A 210 1.83 9.35 12.37
CA PHE A 210 2.92 9.40 13.34
C PHE A 210 3.15 10.82 13.87
N ALA A 211 2.86 11.84 13.05
CA ALA A 211 2.93 13.25 13.47
C ALA A 211 1.64 13.69 14.18
N ASP A 212 0.50 13.21 13.71
CA ASP A 212 -0.82 13.51 14.26
C ASP A 212 -1.73 12.27 14.19
N PRO A 213 -2.03 11.59 15.32
CA PRO A 213 -2.91 10.43 15.35
C PRO A 213 -4.34 10.69 14.84
N TYR A 214 -4.74 11.96 14.77
CA TYR A 214 -6.03 12.41 14.25
C TYR A 214 -5.97 12.91 12.80
N ALA A 215 -4.89 12.59 12.06
CA ALA A 215 -4.75 13.02 10.67
C ALA A 215 -5.93 12.59 9.78
N CYS A 216 -6.34 11.32 9.86
CA CYS A 216 -7.47 10.83 9.05
C CYS A 216 -8.79 11.55 9.35
N PRO A 217 -9.28 11.65 10.60
CA PRO A 217 -10.47 12.43 10.92
C PRO A 217 -10.39 13.88 10.43
N LYS A 218 -9.26 14.57 10.65
CA LYS A 218 -9.07 15.96 10.21
C LYS A 218 -9.12 16.12 8.69
N ILE A 219 -8.55 15.17 7.95
CA ILE A 219 -8.65 15.16 6.49
C ILE A 219 -10.10 15.01 6.06
N ILE A 220 -10.83 14.04 6.64
CA ILE A 220 -12.24 13.77 6.32
C ILE A 220 -13.10 15.00 6.63
N ASP A 221 -12.95 15.59 7.81
CA ASP A 221 -13.73 16.74 8.25
C ASP A 221 -13.53 17.97 7.36
N ARG A 222 -12.34 18.13 6.74
CA ARG A 222 -12.03 19.24 5.85
C ARG A 222 -12.40 19.01 4.39
N LEU A 223 -12.66 17.78 3.96
CA LEU A 223 -12.98 17.48 2.56
C LEU A 223 -14.14 18.33 2.03
N PRO A 224 -15.29 18.50 2.73
CA PRO A 224 -16.40 19.31 2.22
C PRO A 224 -15.99 20.76 1.94
N GLU A 225 -15.22 21.40 2.84
CA GLU A 225 -14.75 22.79 2.67
C GLU A 225 -13.86 22.92 1.43
N VAL A 226 -12.95 21.95 1.22
CA VAL A 226 -12.04 21.98 0.07
C VAL A 226 -12.81 21.68 -1.23
N MET A 227 -13.77 20.77 -1.21
CA MET A 227 -14.64 20.49 -2.36
C MET A 227 -15.44 21.72 -2.75
N ASP A 228 -16.07 22.41 -1.80
CA ASP A 228 -16.81 23.65 -2.04
C ASP A 228 -15.90 24.73 -2.65
N LYS A 229 -14.70 24.88 -2.13
CA LYS A 229 -13.72 25.88 -2.61
C LYS A 229 -13.32 25.69 -4.08
N TYR A 230 -13.32 24.45 -4.56
CA TYR A 230 -12.91 24.11 -5.92
C TYR A 230 -14.08 23.65 -6.82
N ASP A 231 -15.33 23.91 -6.42
CA ASP A 231 -16.55 23.53 -7.14
C ASP A 231 -16.65 22.04 -7.47
N ILE A 232 -16.15 21.18 -6.57
CA ILE A 232 -16.16 19.72 -6.72
C ILE A 232 -17.47 19.17 -6.15
N THR A 233 -18.34 18.63 -7.01
CA THR A 233 -19.63 18.08 -6.61
C THR A 233 -19.49 16.67 -6.02
N THR A 234 -18.69 15.80 -6.65
CA THR A 234 -18.44 14.44 -6.17
C THR A 234 -16.96 14.06 -6.36
N LEU A 235 -16.43 13.23 -5.47
CA LEU A 235 -15.06 12.71 -5.61
C LEU A 235 -14.93 11.75 -6.80
N GLU A 236 -16.04 11.11 -7.21
CA GLU A 236 -16.05 10.18 -8.33
C GLU A 236 -15.82 10.88 -9.67
N ASP A 237 -16.32 12.10 -9.83
CA ASP A 237 -16.15 12.86 -11.07
C ASP A 237 -14.68 13.23 -11.34
N LEU A 238 -13.88 13.41 -10.28
CA LEU A 238 -12.46 13.73 -10.40
C LEU A 238 -11.63 12.63 -11.11
N ARG A 239 -12.08 11.38 -11.08
CA ARG A 239 -11.37 10.24 -11.66
C ARG A 239 -11.51 10.14 -13.19
N LYS A 240 -12.44 10.87 -13.77
CA LYS A 240 -12.79 10.80 -15.20
C LYS A 240 -12.05 11.83 -16.06
N GLU A 241 -11.37 12.79 -15.43
CA GLU A 241 -10.58 13.82 -16.11
C GLU A 241 -9.12 13.39 -16.32
#